data_e64b75a1670fa48ac487a66c52ba2a4b
#
_entry.id   e64b75a1670fa48ac487a66c52ba2a4b
#
_cell.length_a   1.000
_cell.length_b   1.000
_cell.length_c   1.000
_cell.angle_alpha   90.00
_cell.angle_beta   90.00
_cell.angle_gamma   90.00
#
_symmetry.space_group_name_H-M   'P 1'
#
loop_
_entity.id
_entity.type
_entity.pdbx_description
1 polymer ?
#
loop_
_entity_poly.entity_id
_entity_poly.type
_entity_poly.pdbx_seq_one_letter_code
_entity_poly.pdbx_strand_id
1 'polypeptide(L)'
;MKKLYTSFLMSILFIGTSTAQIRYIDQVFTAVDITPNVVYATNMSVLTGTPTAQALPMEVYQPTGDTETSRPLIIHMHTGTFLPILYNGNPTGMRQDFATNAICEDYAKRGYVVANIEYRLGWNPTLPTQTER
;
A
#
# COMPACT_ATOMS: atom_id res chain seq x y z
N MET A 1 22.15 -52.40 0.37
CA MET A 1 21.81 -51.53 1.52
C MET A 1 22.30 -50.08 1.34
N LYS A 2 23.55 -49.80 0.87
CA LYS A 2 24.05 -48.43 0.69
C LYS A 2 23.21 -47.55 -0.25
N LYS A 3 22.63 -48.10 -1.31
CA LYS A 3 21.77 -47.34 -2.28
C LYS A 3 20.42 -46.90 -1.69
N LEU A 4 19.91 -47.63 -0.67
CA LEU A 4 18.64 -47.29 -0.02
C LEU A 4 18.77 -46.05 0.88
N TYR A 5 19.90 -45.93 1.59
CA TYR A 5 20.17 -44.75 2.43
C TYR A 5 20.40 -43.48 1.64
N THR A 6 21.02 -43.56 0.45
CA THR A 6 21.24 -42.43 -0.43
C THR A 6 19.91 -41.87 -0.99
N SER A 7 18.96 -42.77 -1.34
CA SER A 7 17.63 -42.39 -1.82
C SER A 7 16.79 -41.74 -0.72
N PHE A 8 16.89 -42.25 0.52
CA PHE A 8 16.19 -41.72 1.69
C PHE A 8 16.75 -40.33 2.10
N LEU A 9 18.07 -40.16 2.06
CA LEU A 9 18.71 -38.87 2.36
C LEU A 9 18.35 -37.78 1.30
N MET A 10 18.22 -38.17 0.04
CA MET A 10 17.85 -37.27 -1.05
C MET A 10 16.37 -36.83 -0.97
N SER A 11 15.49 -37.69 -0.44
CA SER A 11 14.06 -37.34 -0.21
C SER A 11 13.89 -36.32 0.93
N ILE A 12 14.75 -36.36 1.95
CA ILE A 12 14.69 -35.43 3.09
C ILE A 12 15.14 -34.01 2.67
N LEU A 13 16.04 -33.90 1.70
CA LEU A 13 16.51 -32.61 1.20
C LEU A 13 15.43 -31.83 0.46
N PHE A 14 14.38 -32.47 -0.06
CA PHE A 14 13.29 -31.84 -0.79
C PHE A 14 12.14 -31.31 0.09
N ILE A 15 12.10 -31.62 1.37
CA ILE A 15 11.03 -31.19 2.29
C ILE A 15 11.25 -29.77 2.81
N GLY A 16 12.45 -29.20 2.63
CA GLY A 16 12.83 -27.91 3.20
C GLY A 16 12.45 -26.64 2.40
N THR A 17 11.78 -26.74 1.23
CA THR A 17 11.61 -25.61 0.33
C THR A 17 10.19 -25.04 0.23
N SER A 18 9.29 -25.43 1.15
CA SER A 18 7.87 -25.00 1.08
C SER A 18 7.59 -23.64 1.76
N THR A 19 8.58 -22.96 2.32
CA THR A 19 8.34 -21.70 3.04
C THR A 19 8.11 -20.49 2.12
N ALA A 20 8.51 -20.56 0.86
CA ALA A 20 8.33 -19.48 -0.09
C ALA A 20 6.87 -19.26 -0.53
N GLN A 21 6.00 -20.28 -0.38
CA GLN A 21 4.58 -20.19 -0.75
C GLN A 21 3.68 -19.58 0.34
N ILE A 22 4.14 -19.51 1.57
CA ILE A 22 3.38 -18.94 2.70
C ILE A 22 3.49 -17.42 2.69
N ARG A 23 4.65 -16.87 2.33
CA ARG A 23 4.86 -15.45 2.16
C ARG A 23 3.94 -14.91 1.05
N TYR A 24 3.36 -13.75 1.25
CA TYR A 24 2.38 -13.08 0.39
C TYR A 24 0.95 -13.65 0.45
N ILE A 25 0.74 -14.80 1.09
CA ILE A 25 -0.57 -15.39 1.33
C ILE A 25 -0.98 -15.19 2.79
N ASP A 26 -0.13 -15.62 3.72
CA ASP A 26 -0.39 -15.52 5.16
C ASP A 26 0.37 -14.35 5.79
N GLN A 27 -0.09 -13.90 6.96
CA GLN A 27 0.66 -12.94 7.78
C GLN A 27 1.86 -13.65 8.41
N VAL A 28 3.05 -13.45 7.87
CA VAL A 28 4.31 -14.04 8.37
C VAL A 28 5.11 -13.08 9.25
N PHE A 29 4.71 -11.79 9.28
CA PHE A 29 5.30 -10.75 10.13
C PHE A 29 4.29 -10.27 11.15
N THR A 30 4.74 -10.02 12.38
CA THR A 30 3.89 -9.58 13.48
C THR A 30 3.80 -8.06 13.60
N ALA A 31 4.76 -7.34 13.03
CA ALA A 31 4.86 -5.88 13.13
C ALA A 31 5.16 -5.24 11.77
N VAL A 32 4.82 -3.97 11.66
CA VAL A 32 4.98 -3.16 10.44
C VAL A 32 5.67 -1.85 10.80
N ASP A 33 6.68 -1.49 10.03
CA ASP A 33 7.31 -0.17 10.07
C ASP A 33 6.57 0.76 9.11
N ILE A 34 6.15 1.92 9.60
CA ILE A 34 5.42 2.92 8.81
C ILE A 34 6.29 4.16 8.67
N THR A 35 6.58 4.54 7.42
CA THR A 35 7.23 5.82 7.09
C THR A 35 6.15 6.81 6.65
N PRO A 36 5.78 7.79 7.46
CA PRO A 36 4.69 8.70 7.15
C PRO A 36 5.15 9.87 6.26
N ASN A 37 4.19 10.46 5.55
CA ASN A 37 4.32 11.75 4.86
C ASN A 37 5.47 11.86 3.86
N VAL A 38 5.80 10.78 3.16
CA VAL A 38 6.75 10.80 2.05
C VAL A 38 6.10 11.51 0.87
N VAL A 39 6.56 12.71 0.51
CA VAL A 39 6.05 13.44 -0.66
C VAL A 39 6.61 12.81 -1.93
N TYR A 40 5.75 12.16 -2.70
CA TYR A 40 6.13 11.49 -3.94
C TYR A 40 5.91 12.34 -5.19
N ALA A 41 5.05 13.35 -5.10
CA ALA A 41 4.76 14.28 -6.20
C ALA A 41 4.21 15.61 -5.68
N THR A 42 4.17 16.61 -6.56
CA THR A 42 3.44 17.85 -6.37
C THR A 42 2.61 18.10 -7.62
N ASN A 43 1.37 18.53 -7.45
CA ASN A 43 0.48 18.83 -8.55
C ASN A 43 -0.36 20.10 -8.23
N MET A 44 -0.98 20.68 -9.25
CA MET A 44 -1.85 21.83 -9.05
C MET A 44 -3.23 21.37 -8.59
N SER A 45 -3.72 21.94 -7.51
CA SER A 45 -5.09 21.79 -7.02
C SER A 45 -5.90 23.02 -7.41
N VAL A 46 -7.14 22.82 -7.81
CA VAL A 46 -8.10 23.88 -8.16
C VAL A 46 -9.30 23.93 -7.21
N LEU A 47 -9.22 23.21 -6.09
CA LEU A 47 -10.33 23.08 -5.12
C LEU A 47 -10.77 24.41 -4.51
N THR A 48 -9.87 25.37 -4.41
CA THR A 48 -10.14 26.72 -3.87
C THR A 48 -10.55 27.73 -4.93
N GLY A 49 -10.71 27.29 -6.18
CA GLY A 49 -10.99 28.18 -7.32
C GLY A 49 -9.75 28.87 -7.90
N THR A 50 -8.62 28.82 -7.19
CA THR A 50 -7.33 29.34 -7.68
C THR A 50 -6.33 28.19 -7.75
N PRO A 51 -5.63 27.99 -8.88
CA PRO A 51 -4.63 26.94 -8.99
C PRO A 51 -3.52 27.12 -7.95
N THR A 52 -3.36 26.12 -7.08
CA THR A 52 -2.40 26.13 -5.98
C THR A 52 -1.59 24.85 -5.98
N ALA A 53 -0.28 24.95 -5.79
CA ALA A 53 0.57 23.78 -5.71
C ALA A 53 0.21 22.95 -4.46
N GLN A 54 -0.06 21.66 -4.65
CA GLN A 54 -0.41 20.70 -3.61
C GLN A 54 0.63 19.59 -3.60
N ALA A 55 1.26 19.36 -2.45
CA ALA A 55 2.08 18.16 -2.23
C ALA A 55 1.18 16.94 -2.12
N LEU A 56 1.62 15.84 -2.71
CA LEU A 56 0.95 14.54 -2.67
C LEU A 56 1.80 13.59 -1.81
N PRO A 57 1.47 13.44 -0.53
CA PRO A 57 2.19 12.54 0.36
C PRO A 57 1.67 11.11 0.24
N MET A 58 2.52 10.17 0.67
CA MET A 58 2.15 8.79 0.89
C MET A 58 2.66 8.31 2.25
N GLU A 59 2.12 7.21 2.71
CA GLU A 59 2.69 6.40 3.79
C GLU A 59 3.22 5.10 3.22
N VAL A 60 4.42 4.72 3.63
CA VAL A 60 5.04 3.47 3.21
C VAL A 60 5.02 2.49 4.37
N TYR A 61 4.35 1.36 4.16
CA TYR A 61 4.25 0.25 5.12
C TYR A 61 5.20 -0.86 4.70
N GLN A 62 6.00 -1.35 5.62
CA GLN A 62 6.95 -2.43 5.39
C GLN A 62 6.95 -3.41 6.56
N PRO A 63 7.18 -4.72 6.32
CA PRO A 63 7.30 -5.66 7.43
C PRO A 63 8.54 -5.33 8.27
N THR A 64 8.36 -5.27 9.59
CA THR A 64 9.49 -5.05 10.52
C THR A 64 10.42 -6.27 10.52
N GLY A 65 11.72 -6.01 10.39
CA GLY A 65 12.76 -7.05 10.45
C GLY A 65 12.87 -7.93 9.20
N ASP A 66 12.20 -7.59 8.13
CA ASP A 66 12.32 -8.31 6.86
C ASP A 66 13.65 -8.03 6.18
N THR A 67 14.38 -9.09 5.85
CA THR A 67 15.69 -9.02 5.19
C THR A 67 15.62 -9.15 3.67
N GLU A 68 14.43 -9.40 3.11
CA GLU A 68 14.25 -9.49 1.66
C GLU A 68 14.44 -8.12 1.01
N THR A 69 15.28 -8.04 -0.01
CA THR A 69 15.62 -6.79 -0.71
C THR A 69 14.75 -6.53 -1.92
N SER A 70 14.07 -7.56 -2.46
CA SER A 70 13.19 -7.45 -3.62
C SER A 70 11.78 -7.90 -3.23
N ARG A 71 10.91 -6.94 -2.99
CA ARG A 71 9.55 -7.15 -2.52
C ARG A 71 8.52 -6.59 -3.49
N PRO A 72 7.40 -7.27 -3.72
CA PRO A 72 6.30 -6.70 -4.49
C PRO A 72 5.76 -5.43 -3.82
N LEU A 73 5.47 -4.42 -4.64
CA LEU A 73 4.87 -3.16 -4.21
C LEU A 73 3.36 -3.18 -4.49
N ILE A 74 2.57 -2.84 -3.47
CA ILE A 74 1.15 -2.53 -3.61
C ILE A 74 0.99 -1.01 -3.51
N ILE A 75 0.33 -0.41 -4.49
CA ILE A 75 -0.10 0.99 -4.40
C ILE A 75 -1.56 0.98 -4.01
N HIS A 76 -1.84 1.48 -2.80
CA HIS A 76 -3.19 1.63 -2.29
C HIS A 76 -3.68 3.07 -2.46
N MET A 77 -4.86 3.22 -3.03
CA MET A 77 -5.55 4.49 -3.20
C MET A 77 -6.84 4.46 -2.41
N HIS A 78 -7.04 5.45 -1.53
CA HIS A 78 -8.26 5.55 -0.74
C HIS A 78 -9.49 5.86 -1.61
N THR A 79 -10.67 5.61 -1.09
CA THR A 79 -11.95 5.96 -1.73
C THR A 79 -12.20 7.48 -1.68
N GLY A 80 -13.35 7.95 -2.19
CA GLY A 80 -13.73 9.36 -2.09
C GLY A 80 -14.15 9.99 -3.41
N THR A 81 -14.28 9.18 -4.48
CA THR A 81 -14.78 9.60 -5.80
C THR A 81 -14.01 10.77 -6.42
N PHE A 82 -12.72 10.91 -6.08
CA PHE A 82 -11.86 12.03 -6.46
C PHE A 82 -12.35 13.42 -5.96
N LEU A 83 -13.32 13.44 -5.06
CA LEU A 83 -13.85 14.64 -4.46
C LEU A 83 -13.26 14.88 -3.06
N PRO A 84 -13.06 16.16 -2.66
CA PRO A 84 -12.78 16.48 -1.28
C PRO A 84 -13.93 16.03 -0.38
N ILE A 85 -13.62 15.71 0.85
CA ILE A 85 -14.58 15.25 1.86
C ILE A 85 -15.74 16.23 2.03
N LEU A 86 -15.46 17.52 1.88
CA LEU A 86 -16.46 18.59 1.92
C LEU A 86 -17.58 18.39 0.89
N TYR A 87 -17.29 17.80 -0.25
CA TYR A 87 -18.23 17.62 -1.35
C TYR A 87 -18.83 16.23 -1.43
N ASN A 88 -18.13 15.20 -0.93
CA ASN A 88 -18.67 13.84 -0.92
C ASN A 88 -19.64 13.59 0.25
N GLY A 89 -19.69 14.52 1.22
CA GLY A 89 -20.59 14.43 2.36
C GLY A 89 -20.28 13.33 3.38
N ASN A 90 -19.18 12.63 3.21
CA ASN A 90 -18.80 11.52 4.07
C ASN A 90 -17.51 11.86 4.85
N PRO A 91 -17.46 11.66 6.18
CA PRO A 91 -16.24 11.85 6.97
C PRO A 91 -15.15 10.81 6.70
N THR A 92 -15.43 9.80 5.87
CA THR A 92 -14.48 8.78 5.43
C THR A 92 -14.07 8.97 3.97
N GLY A 93 -13.05 8.27 3.52
CA GLY A 93 -12.50 8.38 2.17
C GLY A 93 -11.20 9.17 2.14
N MET A 94 -10.42 9.06 3.21
CA MET A 94 -9.08 9.65 3.32
C MET A 94 -8.03 8.55 3.47
N ARG A 95 -6.80 8.90 3.14
CA ARG A 95 -5.63 8.03 3.33
C ARG A 95 -5.48 7.54 4.78
N GLN A 96 -5.86 8.37 5.76
CA GLN A 96 -5.72 8.08 7.19
C GLN A 96 -6.88 7.26 7.78
N ASP A 97 -7.87 6.88 6.99
CA ASP A 97 -8.99 6.10 7.48
C ASP A 97 -8.55 4.77 8.09
N PHE A 98 -9.20 4.39 9.19
CA PHE A 98 -8.89 3.14 9.90
C PHE A 98 -8.91 1.91 8.97
N ALA A 99 -9.92 1.80 8.12
CA ALA A 99 -10.03 0.67 7.20
C ALA A 99 -8.88 0.65 6.18
N THR A 100 -8.48 1.80 5.67
CA THR A 100 -7.35 1.97 4.76
C THR A 100 -6.05 1.53 5.42
N ASN A 101 -5.78 2.00 6.63
CA ASN A 101 -4.59 1.65 7.39
C ASN A 101 -4.55 0.15 7.72
N ALA A 102 -5.67 -0.42 8.16
CA ALA A 102 -5.77 -1.85 8.47
C ALA A 102 -5.48 -2.74 7.25
N ILE A 103 -5.95 -2.36 6.06
CA ILE A 103 -5.64 -3.06 4.80
C ILE A 103 -4.14 -2.97 4.47
N CYS A 104 -3.54 -1.79 4.59
CA CYS A 104 -2.13 -1.58 4.30
C CYS A 104 -1.23 -2.38 5.26
N GLU A 105 -1.58 -2.40 6.55
CA GLU A 105 -0.88 -3.22 7.55
C GLU A 105 -1.01 -4.72 7.27
N ASP A 106 -2.20 -5.21 6.90
CA ASP A 106 -2.42 -6.62 6.61
C ASP A 106 -1.53 -7.10 5.46
N TYR A 107 -1.46 -6.34 4.37
CA TYR A 107 -0.58 -6.67 3.26
C TYR A 107 0.91 -6.57 3.65
N ALA A 108 1.31 -5.57 4.42
CA ALA A 108 2.68 -5.47 4.89
C ALA A 108 3.05 -6.68 5.77
N LYS A 109 2.17 -7.12 6.67
CA LYS A 109 2.39 -8.34 7.47
C LYS A 109 2.52 -9.62 6.62
N ARG A 110 2.04 -9.61 5.39
CA ARG A 110 2.23 -10.70 4.41
C ARG A 110 3.56 -10.62 3.66
N GLY A 111 4.34 -9.55 3.85
CA GLY A 111 5.65 -9.36 3.22
C GLY A 111 5.68 -8.42 2.03
N TYR A 112 4.58 -7.74 1.73
CA TYR A 112 4.57 -6.69 0.71
C TYR A 112 5.15 -5.37 1.24
N VAL A 113 5.60 -4.52 0.33
CA VAL A 113 5.71 -3.07 0.58
C VAL A 113 4.40 -2.44 0.12
N VAL A 114 3.80 -1.59 0.93
CA VAL A 114 2.56 -0.91 0.57
C VAL A 114 2.76 0.60 0.60
N ALA A 115 2.48 1.25 -0.52
CA ALA A 115 2.41 2.70 -0.62
C ALA A 115 0.94 3.13 -0.57
N ASN A 116 0.53 3.70 0.55
CA ASN A 116 -0.79 4.29 0.74
C ASN A 116 -0.72 5.76 0.31
N ILE A 117 -1.20 6.06 -0.88
CA ILE A 117 -0.97 7.35 -1.54
C ILE A 117 -2.15 8.31 -1.39
N GLU A 118 -1.85 9.58 -1.17
CA GLU A 118 -2.77 10.69 -1.47
C GLU A 118 -2.73 10.96 -2.97
N TYR A 119 -3.88 11.15 -3.57
CA TYR A 119 -3.95 11.53 -4.99
C TYR A 119 -4.62 12.89 -5.14
N ARG A 120 -4.37 13.56 -6.25
CA ARG A 120 -4.97 14.85 -6.51
C ARG A 120 -6.49 14.73 -6.62
N LEU A 121 -7.18 15.42 -5.73
CA LEU A 121 -8.59 15.65 -5.84
C LEU A 121 -8.78 16.78 -6.85
N GLY A 122 -9.26 16.48 -8.03
CA GLY A 122 -9.13 17.36 -9.19
C GLY A 122 -10.43 17.97 -9.68
N TRP A 123 -11.55 17.68 -9.03
CA TRP A 123 -12.83 18.22 -9.48
C TRP A 123 -13.48 19.09 -8.40
N ASN A 124 -13.86 20.31 -8.79
CA ASN A 124 -14.69 21.18 -7.98
C ASN A 124 -16.06 21.33 -8.67
N PRO A 125 -17.13 20.69 -8.15
CA PRO A 125 -18.45 20.69 -8.77
C PRO A 125 -19.13 22.07 -8.71
N THR A 126 -18.62 22.99 -7.92
CA THR A 126 -19.18 24.34 -7.77
C THR A 126 -18.64 25.35 -8.77
N LEU A 127 -17.59 24.98 -9.52
CA LEU A 127 -17.06 25.87 -10.55
C LEU A 127 -17.97 25.91 -11.79
N PRO A 128 -18.21 27.10 -12.35
CA PRO A 128 -19.21 27.30 -13.40
C PRO A 128 -18.78 26.77 -14.77
N THR A 129 -17.49 26.58 -15.00
CA THR A 129 -16.97 26.19 -16.31
C THR A 129 -16.35 24.78 -16.28
N GLN A 130 -16.47 24.05 -17.41
CA GLN A 130 -15.86 22.73 -17.55
C GLN A 130 -14.32 22.78 -17.59
N THR A 131 -13.74 23.91 -17.94
CA THR A 131 -12.30 24.10 -18.00
C THR A 131 -11.67 24.16 -16.60
N GLU A 132 -12.49 24.44 -15.59
CA GLU A 132 -12.09 24.60 -14.18
C GLU A 132 -12.51 23.42 -13.31
N ARG A 133 -13.10 22.38 -13.91
CA ARG A 133 -13.57 21.17 -13.24
C ARG A 133 -12.56 20.02 -13.27
#